data_9ac435518ca589db2a0221fb3f915b0e
#
_entry.id   9ac435518ca589db2a0221fb3f915b0e
#
_cell.length_a   1.000
_cell.length_b   1.000
_cell.length_c   1.000
_cell.angle_alpha   90.00
_cell.angle_beta   90.00
_cell.angle_gamma   90.00
#
_symmetry.space_group_name_H-M   'P 1'
#
loop_
_entity.id
_entity.type
_entity.pdbx_description
1 polymer ?
#
loop_
_entity_poly.entity_id
_entity_poly.type
_entity_poly.pdbx_seq_one_letter_code
_entity_poly.pdbx_strand_id
1 'polypeptide(L)'
;DLVGRVHLDSLELYRKYTYEERHSYRLEAIGEHELGEKKTVYEGSLDQLYNQDFRTFIEYNRQDVNLIDKLDRKLKFIALTNELAHANTVLLQTTLGAVAVTEQAIINEAHRRGVQVPNRPKRDSDSTTAAGAYVAFPKKGLHDWIGSMDINSLYPSVIRALNMAPECV
;
A
#
# COMPACT_ATOMS: atom_id res chain seq x y z
N ASP A 1 -5.96 -10.88 18.30
CA ASP A 1 -6.94 -10.60 17.24
C ASP A 1 -8.26 -10.14 17.85
N LEU A 2 -8.85 -9.09 17.27
CA LEU A 2 -10.17 -8.60 17.68
C LEU A 2 -11.24 -9.32 16.85
N VAL A 3 -11.94 -10.27 17.44
CA VAL A 3 -12.97 -11.04 16.75
C VAL A 3 -14.13 -10.12 16.31
N GLY A 4 -14.51 -10.22 15.03
CA GLY A 4 -15.57 -9.42 14.44
C GLY A 4 -15.20 -7.95 14.15
N ARG A 5 -13.90 -7.63 14.17
CA ARG A 5 -13.37 -6.30 13.81
C ARG A 5 -12.20 -6.46 12.85
N VAL A 6 -12.02 -5.48 11.97
CA VAL A 6 -10.88 -5.40 11.07
C VAL A 6 -9.89 -4.39 11.64
N HIS A 7 -8.63 -4.77 11.70
CA HIS A 7 -7.53 -3.88 12.05
C HIS A 7 -6.88 -3.36 10.76
N LEU A 8 -6.83 -2.04 10.62
CA LEU A 8 -6.13 -1.35 9.53
C LEU A 8 -5.08 -0.43 10.15
N ASP A 9 -3.84 -0.54 9.69
CA ASP A 9 -2.76 0.35 10.11
C ASP A 9 -2.82 1.66 9.30
N SER A 10 -3.01 2.77 10.00
CA SER A 10 -3.09 4.10 9.39
C SER A 10 -1.80 4.49 8.65
N LEU A 11 -0.64 3.99 9.11
CA LEU A 11 0.64 4.23 8.44
C LEU A 11 0.70 3.50 7.09
N GLU A 12 0.25 2.24 7.05
CA GLU A 12 0.18 1.47 5.81
C GLU A 12 -0.78 2.10 4.82
N LEU A 13 -1.96 2.56 5.28
CA LEU A 13 -2.93 3.28 4.46
C LEU A 13 -2.33 4.57 3.90
N TYR A 14 -1.65 5.34 4.75
CA TYR A 14 -1.02 6.59 4.33
C TYR A 14 0.05 6.35 3.26
N ARG A 15 0.95 5.39 3.46
CA ARG A 15 1.97 5.03 2.48
C ARG A 15 1.40 4.54 1.16
N LYS A 16 0.30 3.79 1.21
CA LYS A 16 -0.32 3.22 0.02
C LYS A 16 -1.02 4.27 -0.84
N TYR A 17 -1.74 5.19 -0.21
CA TYR A 17 -2.63 6.12 -0.90
C TYR A 17 -2.05 7.52 -1.04
N THR A 18 -0.84 7.77 -0.51
CA THR A 18 -0.11 9.02 -0.72
C THR A 18 1.02 8.78 -1.72
N TYR A 19 1.01 9.50 -2.84
CA TYR A 19 2.00 9.34 -3.91
C TYR A 19 3.31 10.07 -3.66
N GLU A 20 3.33 10.99 -2.72
CA GLU A 20 4.52 11.77 -2.38
C GLU A 20 5.29 11.09 -1.25
N GLU A 21 6.60 10.94 -1.46
CA GLU A 21 7.49 10.48 -0.40
C GLU A 21 7.65 11.56 0.67
N ARG A 22 7.64 11.14 1.93
CA ARG A 22 7.84 12.01 3.09
C ARG A 22 9.19 11.77 3.71
N HIS A 23 9.82 12.81 4.23
CA HIS A 23 11.08 12.70 4.98
C HIS A 23 10.92 11.86 6.24
N SER A 24 9.74 11.83 6.82
CA SER A 24 9.40 11.04 7.99
C SER A 24 7.94 10.60 7.97
N TYR A 25 7.71 9.36 8.36
CA TYR A 25 6.38 8.76 8.51
C TYR A 25 5.95 8.65 9.98
N ARG A 26 6.62 9.36 10.89
CA ARG A 26 6.16 9.47 12.27
C ARG A 26 4.85 10.23 12.34
N LEU A 27 3.95 9.84 13.25
CA LEU A 27 2.63 10.45 13.40
C LEU A 27 2.71 11.97 13.58
N GLU A 28 3.73 12.45 14.30
CA GLU A 28 3.98 13.88 14.47
C GLU A 28 4.26 14.60 13.15
N ALA A 29 5.17 14.05 12.33
CA ALA A 29 5.54 14.65 11.05
C ALA A 29 4.37 14.66 10.06
N ILE A 30 3.58 13.58 10.04
CA ILE A 30 2.37 13.49 9.22
C ILE A 30 1.30 14.45 9.74
N GLY A 31 1.10 14.52 11.07
CA GLY A 31 0.14 15.44 11.69
C GLY A 31 0.47 16.90 11.41
N GLU A 32 1.74 17.29 11.50
CA GLU A 32 2.19 18.64 11.16
C GLU A 32 1.97 18.94 9.67
N HIS A 33 2.32 18.01 8.79
CA HIS A 33 2.17 18.21 7.36
C HIS A 33 0.71 18.29 6.92
N GLU A 34 -0.11 17.37 7.39
CA GLU A 34 -1.50 17.24 6.93
C GLU A 34 -2.46 18.18 7.68
N LEU A 35 -2.25 18.39 8.96
CA LEU A 35 -3.18 19.13 9.82
C LEU A 35 -2.61 20.46 10.32
N GLY A 36 -1.31 20.68 10.23
CA GLY A 36 -0.62 21.80 10.87
C GLY A 36 -0.53 21.67 12.40
N GLU A 37 -0.84 20.49 12.93
CA GLU A 37 -0.87 20.23 14.38
C GLU A 37 0.38 19.48 14.81
N LYS A 38 1.01 19.94 15.90
CA LYS A 38 2.16 19.30 16.52
C LYS A 38 1.73 18.48 17.73
N LYS A 39 2.51 17.44 18.03
CA LYS A 39 2.36 16.67 19.28
C LYS A 39 2.72 17.49 20.50
N THR A 40 2.20 17.05 21.65
CA THR A 40 2.67 17.50 22.95
C THR A 40 4.13 17.05 23.14
N VAL A 41 5.01 18.01 23.38
CA VAL A 41 6.42 17.71 23.67
C VAL A 41 6.53 17.27 25.14
N TYR A 42 7.25 16.19 25.38
CA TYR A 42 7.62 15.75 26.72
C TYR A 42 9.12 15.42 26.74
N GLU A 43 9.72 15.53 27.91
CA GLU A 43 11.13 15.20 28.13
C GLU A 43 11.27 13.78 28.68
N GLY A 44 12.29 13.04 28.21
CA GLY A 44 12.61 11.70 28.67
C GLY A 44 11.96 10.56 27.88
N SER A 45 11.85 9.37 28.49
CA SER A 45 11.20 8.20 27.91
C SER A 45 9.72 8.09 28.30
N LEU A 46 8.94 7.31 27.52
CA LEU A 46 7.54 7.03 27.85
C LEU A 46 7.38 6.34 29.22
N ASP A 47 8.34 5.49 29.61
CA ASP A 47 8.34 4.84 30.92
C ASP A 47 8.57 5.84 32.05
N GLN A 48 9.44 6.82 31.84
CA GLN A 48 9.64 7.91 32.79
C GLN A 48 8.39 8.77 32.91
N LEU A 49 7.77 9.12 31.80
CA LEU A 49 6.53 9.90 31.79
C LEU A 49 5.39 9.15 32.50
N TYR A 50 5.25 7.84 32.24
CA TYR A 50 4.26 7.00 32.94
C TYR A 50 4.45 7.00 34.46
N ASN A 51 5.68 6.89 34.93
CA ASN A 51 6.00 6.79 36.38
C ASN A 51 6.02 8.15 37.09
N GLN A 52 6.37 9.24 36.40
CA GLN A 52 6.57 10.56 37.01
C GLN A 52 5.38 11.49 36.83
N ASP A 53 4.72 11.44 35.65
CA ASP A 53 3.56 12.27 35.33
C ASP A 53 2.56 11.48 34.48
N PHE A 54 1.83 10.62 35.17
CA PHE A 54 0.79 9.77 34.56
C PHE A 54 -0.31 10.58 33.87
N ARG A 55 -0.60 11.79 34.34
CA ARG A 55 -1.62 12.65 33.72
C ARG A 55 -1.19 13.08 32.33
N THR A 56 0.04 13.60 32.20
CA THR A 56 0.59 14.00 30.90
C THR A 56 0.75 12.79 29.97
N PHE A 57 1.09 11.60 30.51
CA PHE A 57 1.10 10.36 29.73
C PHE A 57 -0.27 10.03 29.11
N ILE A 58 -1.35 10.16 29.87
CA ILE A 58 -2.72 9.93 29.37
C ILE A 58 -3.11 10.99 28.33
N GLU A 59 -2.78 12.27 28.59
CA GLU A 59 -3.07 13.35 27.65
C GLU A 59 -2.30 13.18 26.32
N TYR A 60 -1.05 12.74 26.40
CA TYR A 60 -0.25 12.40 25.22
C TYR A 60 -0.89 11.28 24.39
N ASN A 61 -1.25 10.18 25.02
CA ASN A 61 -1.91 9.06 24.33
C ASN A 61 -3.25 9.47 23.70
N ARG A 62 -4.04 10.26 24.42
CA ARG A 62 -5.30 10.81 23.91
C ARG A 62 -5.09 11.71 22.68
N GLN A 63 -4.03 12.49 22.67
CA GLN A 63 -3.70 13.34 21.53
C GLN A 63 -3.31 12.51 20.30
N ASP A 64 -2.51 11.44 20.48
CA ASP A 64 -2.16 10.54 19.39
C ASP A 64 -3.39 9.89 18.75
N VAL A 65 -4.35 9.43 19.55
CA VAL A 65 -5.62 8.89 19.06
C VAL A 65 -6.44 9.94 18.31
N ASN A 66 -6.53 11.16 18.85
CA ASN A 66 -7.25 12.27 18.22
C ASN A 66 -6.59 12.68 16.87
N LEU A 67 -5.27 12.63 16.78
CA LEU A 67 -4.55 12.91 15.52
C LEU A 67 -4.93 11.90 14.44
N ILE A 68 -4.99 10.62 14.77
CA ILE A 68 -5.38 9.57 13.82
C ILE A 68 -6.82 9.79 13.34
N ASP A 69 -7.76 10.09 14.24
CA ASP A 69 -9.14 10.40 13.88
C ASP A 69 -9.25 11.61 12.96
N LYS A 70 -8.52 12.69 13.26
CA LYS A 70 -8.48 13.90 12.41
C LYS A 70 -7.86 13.62 11.05
N LEU A 71 -6.80 12.84 11.00
CA LEU A 71 -6.16 12.43 9.74
C LEU A 71 -7.13 11.63 8.87
N ASP A 72 -7.83 10.64 9.44
CA ASP A 72 -8.80 9.87 8.66
C ASP A 72 -9.98 10.72 8.19
N ARG A 73 -10.49 11.64 9.01
CA ARG A 73 -11.55 12.59 8.59
C ARG A 73 -11.13 13.46 7.42
N LYS A 74 -9.85 13.86 7.35
CA LYS A 74 -9.31 14.65 6.24
C LYS A 74 -9.04 13.79 5.01
N LEU A 75 -8.31 12.69 5.18
CA LEU A 75 -7.78 11.86 4.09
C LEU A 75 -8.78 10.82 3.60
N LYS A 76 -9.73 10.41 4.45
CA LYS A 76 -10.82 9.45 4.16
C LYS A 76 -10.33 8.09 3.64
N PHE A 77 -9.16 7.65 4.10
CA PHE A 77 -8.57 6.40 3.64
C PHE A 77 -9.37 5.16 4.06
N ILE A 78 -10.01 5.18 5.25
CA ILE A 78 -10.91 4.10 5.66
C ILE A 78 -12.11 4.03 4.74
N ALA A 79 -12.72 5.17 4.38
CA ALA A 79 -13.84 5.21 3.45
C ALA A 79 -13.42 4.71 2.05
N LEU A 80 -12.26 5.16 1.54
CA LEU A 80 -11.70 4.68 0.28
C LEU A 80 -11.47 3.17 0.29
N THR A 81 -10.88 2.64 1.36
CA THR A 81 -10.64 1.21 1.54
C THR A 81 -11.96 0.43 1.53
N ASN A 82 -13.00 0.95 2.17
CA ASN A 82 -14.32 0.33 2.19
C ASN A 82 -14.97 0.30 0.79
N GLU A 83 -14.90 1.38 0.04
CA GLU A 83 -15.38 1.43 -1.35
C GLU A 83 -14.64 0.44 -2.24
N LEU A 84 -13.31 0.37 -2.12
CA LEU A 84 -12.51 -0.59 -2.87
C LEU A 84 -12.85 -2.05 -2.52
N ALA A 85 -13.10 -2.33 -1.23
CA ALA A 85 -13.51 -3.65 -0.77
C ALA A 85 -14.85 -4.07 -1.36
N HIS A 86 -15.83 -3.17 -1.35
CA HIS A 86 -17.16 -3.41 -1.91
C HIS A 86 -17.11 -3.57 -3.44
N ALA A 87 -16.44 -2.66 -4.14
CA ALA A 87 -16.34 -2.69 -5.59
C ALA A 87 -15.69 -3.98 -6.12
N ASN A 88 -14.78 -4.57 -5.37
CA ASN A 88 -14.04 -5.76 -5.77
C ASN A 88 -14.46 -7.04 -5.02
N THR A 89 -15.43 -6.96 -4.10
CA THR A 89 -15.89 -8.08 -3.25
C THR A 89 -14.74 -8.77 -2.49
N VAL A 90 -13.87 -7.95 -1.89
CA VAL A 90 -12.74 -8.42 -1.07
C VAL A 90 -12.87 -7.96 0.38
N LEU A 91 -12.11 -8.57 1.27
CA LEU A 91 -12.01 -8.10 2.65
C LEU A 91 -11.24 -6.76 2.70
N LEU A 92 -11.55 -5.91 3.68
CA LEU A 92 -10.88 -4.63 3.88
C LEU A 92 -9.35 -4.75 3.91
N GLN A 93 -8.80 -5.74 4.61
CA GLN A 93 -7.36 -5.99 4.66
C GLN A 93 -6.76 -6.37 3.28
N THR A 94 -7.54 -7.05 2.44
CA THR A 94 -7.10 -7.46 1.10
C THR A 94 -6.89 -6.26 0.19
N THR A 95 -7.57 -5.15 0.43
CA THR A 95 -7.42 -3.92 -0.38
C THR A 95 -6.01 -3.35 -0.36
N LEU A 96 -5.22 -3.66 0.67
CA LEU A 96 -3.80 -3.27 0.75
C LEU A 96 -2.93 -4.01 -0.29
N GLY A 97 -3.37 -5.15 -0.81
CA GLY A 97 -2.67 -5.93 -1.84
C GLY A 97 -3.22 -5.67 -3.24
N ALA A 98 -2.56 -4.87 -4.06
CA ALA A 98 -3.02 -4.55 -5.42
C ALA A 98 -3.22 -5.80 -6.28
N VAL A 99 -2.34 -6.80 -6.17
CA VAL A 99 -2.44 -8.06 -6.92
C VAL A 99 -3.70 -8.83 -6.55
N ALA A 100 -3.98 -8.98 -5.25
CA ALA A 100 -5.15 -9.71 -4.76
C ALA A 100 -6.47 -9.01 -5.14
N VAL A 101 -6.51 -7.69 -5.11
CA VAL A 101 -7.68 -6.91 -5.57
C VAL A 101 -7.91 -7.10 -7.06
N THR A 102 -6.85 -6.99 -7.88
CA THR A 102 -6.94 -7.16 -9.33
C THR A 102 -7.36 -8.58 -9.70
N GLU A 103 -6.80 -9.59 -9.04
CA GLU A 103 -7.19 -10.98 -9.24
C GLU A 103 -8.69 -11.18 -8.96
N GLN A 104 -9.18 -10.67 -7.82
CA GLN A 104 -10.60 -10.80 -7.49
C GLN A 104 -11.49 -10.04 -8.49
N ALA A 105 -11.08 -8.86 -8.95
CA ALA A 105 -11.81 -8.12 -9.98
C ALA A 105 -11.94 -8.94 -11.29
N ILE A 106 -10.86 -9.62 -11.70
CA ILE A 106 -10.86 -10.50 -12.88
C ILE A 106 -11.79 -11.70 -12.66
N ILE A 107 -11.74 -12.33 -11.47
CA ILE A 107 -12.63 -13.45 -11.12
C ILE A 107 -14.09 -13.00 -11.16
N ASN A 108 -14.44 -11.85 -10.61
CA ASN A 108 -15.80 -11.33 -10.63
C ASN A 108 -16.28 -11.09 -12.06
N GLU A 109 -15.44 -10.52 -12.92
CA GLU A 109 -15.80 -10.27 -14.32
C GLU A 109 -15.94 -11.60 -15.12
N ALA A 110 -15.07 -12.57 -14.87
CA ALA A 110 -15.18 -13.91 -15.47
C ALA A 110 -16.50 -14.59 -15.07
N HIS A 111 -16.86 -14.57 -13.79
CA HIS A 111 -18.13 -15.11 -13.30
C HIS A 111 -19.34 -14.40 -13.93
N ARG A 112 -19.28 -13.07 -14.07
CA ARG A 112 -20.32 -12.30 -14.74
C ARG A 112 -20.52 -12.72 -16.20
N ARG A 113 -19.45 -13.16 -16.85
CA ARG A 113 -19.47 -13.70 -18.24
C ARG A 113 -19.77 -15.19 -18.32
N GLY A 114 -19.98 -15.88 -17.19
CA GLY A 114 -20.19 -17.33 -17.15
C GLY A 114 -18.91 -18.14 -17.40
N VAL A 115 -17.74 -17.53 -17.26
CA VAL A 115 -16.43 -18.19 -17.43
C VAL A 115 -15.92 -18.65 -16.09
N GLN A 116 -15.50 -19.90 -16.01
CA GLN A 116 -14.88 -20.48 -14.81
C GLN A 116 -13.38 -20.21 -14.83
N VAL A 117 -12.87 -19.58 -13.76
CA VAL A 117 -11.44 -19.36 -13.58
C VAL A 117 -10.81 -20.60 -12.92
N PRO A 118 -9.68 -21.11 -13.43
CA PRO A 118 -9.01 -22.25 -12.83
C PRO A 118 -8.42 -21.92 -11.46
N ASN A 119 -8.27 -22.94 -10.62
CA ASN A 119 -7.61 -22.78 -9.33
C ASN A 119 -6.13 -22.41 -9.51
N ARG A 120 -5.58 -21.66 -8.57
CA ARG A 120 -4.13 -21.40 -8.53
C ARG A 120 -3.38 -22.73 -8.47
N PRO A 121 -2.40 -22.94 -9.35
CA PRO A 121 -1.53 -24.12 -9.24
C PRO A 121 -0.77 -24.06 -7.90
N LYS A 122 -0.61 -25.21 -7.27
CA LYS A 122 0.30 -25.33 -6.13
C LYS A 122 1.72 -25.03 -6.64
N ARG A 123 2.46 -24.19 -5.91
CA ARG A 123 3.88 -24.00 -6.19
C ARG A 123 4.61 -25.29 -5.86
N ASP A 124 5.01 -26.02 -6.88
CA ASP A 124 5.97 -27.10 -6.71
C ASP A 124 7.34 -26.47 -6.46
N SER A 125 8.08 -27.04 -5.50
CA SER A 125 9.44 -26.58 -5.15
C SER A 125 10.43 -26.69 -6.33
N ASP A 126 10.09 -27.44 -7.36
CA ASP A 126 10.88 -27.67 -8.57
C ASP A 126 10.50 -26.79 -9.78
N SER A 127 9.70 -25.73 -9.56
CA SER A 127 9.39 -24.82 -10.66
C SER A 127 10.68 -24.15 -11.15
N THR A 128 11.11 -24.53 -12.34
CA THR A 128 12.24 -23.89 -13.03
C THR A 128 11.96 -22.39 -13.13
N THR A 129 12.83 -21.61 -12.50
CA THR A 129 12.73 -20.16 -12.57
C THR A 129 12.90 -19.74 -14.04
N ALA A 130 11.90 -19.09 -14.59
CA ALA A 130 12.01 -18.55 -15.94
C ALA A 130 13.24 -17.62 -16.05
N ALA A 131 13.97 -17.72 -17.14
CA ALA A 131 15.12 -16.85 -17.39
C ALA A 131 14.66 -15.39 -17.35
N GLY A 132 15.37 -14.57 -16.59
CA GLY A 132 15.09 -13.13 -16.51
C GLY A 132 15.41 -12.42 -17.82
N ALA A 133 14.88 -11.21 -17.98
CA ALA A 133 15.20 -10.36 -19.11
C ALA A 133 16.70 -9.96 -19.14
N TYR A 134 17.22 -9.68 -20.31
CA TYR A 134 18.57 -9.12 -20.45
C TYR A 134 18.65 -7.73 -19.81
N VAL A 135 19.63 -7.54 -18.94
CA VAL A 135 19.96 -6.25 -18.33
C VAL A 135 21.38 -5.87 -18.76
N ALA A 136 21.51 -4.77 -19.48
CA ALA A 136 22.80 -4.27 -19.91
C ALA A 136 23.63 -3.77 -18.70
N PHE A 137 24.93 -4.06 -18.72
CA PHE A 137 25.84 -3.49 -17.71
C PHE A 137 26.01 -1.98 -17.94
N PRO A 138 25.89 -1.16 -16.87
CA PRO A 138 26.08 0.28 -17.01
C PRO A 138 27.54 0.61 -17.33
N LYS A 139 27.75 1.54 -18.26
CA LYS A 139 29.06 2.14 -18.48
C LYS A 139 29.28 3.17 -17.37
N LYS A 140 30.18 2.88 -16.43
CA LYS A 140 30.49 3.77 -15.31
C LYS A 140 31.27 4.99 -15.81
N GLY A 141 30.92 6.15 -15.30
CA GLY A 141 31.60 7.42 -15.61
C GLY A 141 30.66 8.61 -15.69
N LEU A 142 31.24 9.77 -15.92
CA LEU A 142 30.48 10.98 -16.27
C LEU A 142 30.20 10.96 -17.76
N HIS A 143 28.96 11.18 -18.14
CA HIS A 143 28.51 11.22 -19.52
C HIS A 143 27.80 12.52 -19.81
N ASP A 144 28.17 13.17 -20.92
CA ASP A 144 27.49 14.41 -21.37
C ASP A 144 26.38 14.05 -22.38
N TRP A 145 25.40 14.94 -22.45
CA TRP A 145 24.29 14.85 -23.41
C TRP A 145 23.47 13.55 -23.34
N ILE A 146 23.07 13.16 -22.12
CA ILE A 146 22.26 11.96 -21.90
C ILE A 146 20.78 12.29 -22.09
N GLY A 147 20.11 11.53 -22.97
CA GLY A 147 18.65 11.47 -23.06
C GLY A 147 18.13 10.21 -22.39
N SER A 148 17.11 10.32 -21.56
CA SER A 148 16.41 9.17 -20.97
C SER A 148 14.99 9.09 -21.53
N MET A 149 14.60 7.89 -21.98
CA MET A 149 13.24 7.60 -22.44
C MET A 149 12.72 6.39 -21.68
N ASP A 150 11.50 6.47 -21.21
CA ASP A 150 10.79 5.37 -20.59
C ASP A 150 9.58 4.95 -21.42
N ILE A 151 9.36 3.65 -21.54
CA ILE A 151 8.22 3.11 -22.29
C ILE A 151 7.05 2.93 -21.34
N ASN A 152 6.01 3.74 -21.51
CA ASN A 152 4.81 3.66 -20.69
C ASN A 152 4.18 2.27 -20.74
N SER A 153 4.02 1.67 -19.55
CA SER A 153 3.37 0.36 -19.38
C SER A 153 3.98 -0.70 -20.32
N LEU A 154 5.30 -0.85 -20.35
CA LEU A 154 6.02 -1.72 -21.28
C LEU A 154 5.39 -3.13 -21.36
N TYR A 155 5.27 -3.83 -20.25
CA TYR A 155 4.73 -5.20 -20.24
C TYR A 155 3.28 -5.28 -20.71
N PRO A 156 2.33 -4.48 -20.20
CA PRO A 156 0.96 -4.45 -20.71
C PRO A 156 0.89 -4.12 -22.21
N SER A 157 1.73 -3.21 -22.68
CA SER A 157 1.78 -2.83 -24.11
C SER A 157 2.27 -3.96 -25.00
N VAL A 158 3.30 -4.69 -24.57
CA VAL A 158 3.83 -5.85 -25.30
C VAL A 158 2.81 -6.99 -25.31
N ILE A 159 2.20 -7.32 -24.17
CA ILE A 159 1.17 -8.35 -24.07
C ILE A 159 0.02 -8.06 -25.02
N ARG A 160 -0.44 -6.80 -25.09
CA ARG A 160 -1.51 -6.39 -25.99
C ARG A 160 -1.08 -6.41 -27.47
N ALA A 161 0.12 -5.93 -27.79
CA ALA A 161 0.63 -5.86 -29.16
C ALA A 161 0.86 -7.25 -29.76
N LEU A 162 1.32 -8.20 -28.96
CA LEU A 162 1.59 -9.58 -29.37
C LEU A 162 0.41 -10.53 -29.11
N ASN A 163 -0.70 -10.02 -28.57
CA ASN A 163 -1.88 -10.82 -28.21
C ASN A 163 -1.50 -12.05 -27.34
N MET A 164 -0.65 -11.83 -26.34
CA MET A 164 -0.17 -12.88 -25.42
C MET A 164 -1.25 -13.22 -24.39
N ALA A 165 -2.14 -14.12 -24.76
CA ALA A 165 -3.17 -14.64 -23.85
C ALA A 165 -3.00 -16.17 -23.74
N PRO A 166 -3.47 -16.80 -22.63
CA PRO A 166 -3.37 -18.26 -22.46
C PRO A 166 -3.97 -19.06 -23.63
N GLU A 167 -4.96 -18.49 -24.31
CA GLU A 167 -5.62 -19.09 -25.48
C GLU A 167 -4.79 -18.97 -26.76
N CYS A 168 -3.74 -18.15 -26.75
CA CYS A 168 -2.90 -17.87 -27.92
C CYS A 168 -1.49 -18.50 -27.82
N VAL A 169 -1.20 -19.27 -26.76
CA VAL A 169 0.09 -19.93 -26.49
C VAL A 169 -0.01 -21.43 -26.73
#